data_beb04f391474ef3ce620eb130b7d0d36
#
_entry.id   beb04f391474ef3ce620eb130b7d0d36
#
_cell.length_a   1.000
_cell.length_b   1.000
_cell.length_c   1.000
_cell.angle_alpha   90.00
_cell.angle_beta   90.00
_cell.angle_gamma   90.00
#
_symmetry.space_group_name_H-M   'P 1'
#
loop_
_entity.id
_entity.type
_entity.pdbx_description
1 polymer ?
#
loop_
_entity_poly.entity_id
_entity_poly.type
_entity_poly.pdbx_seq_one_letter_code
_entity_poly.pdbx_strand_id
1 'polypeptide(L)'
;RVLFRSEQEFGIHIFYKDKKELRLTPEGEILVKYARRALAVYRNARQAIEDSRICMSHIGVGITHTVGESCVPQVLAEYCNQTPGVHINIVTDTIKNLYDMMRSYELDVAIVDGQFPASGYTEVLLDTDYLCLVVSPIHPLARRASVAIGALQGERFIMRPKGAGTRSMFESYLSECGADIRDFNIIIEMDSVATIKELVAQDLGISVIAHSACREDEQAGRLAVVPLEKPGMVRRINMVHHQDFSHPEILEELRRLYIGRR
;
A
#
# COMPACT_ATOMS: atom_id res chain seq x y z
N ARG A 1 23.77 17.02 -26.27
CA ARG A 1 25.07 17.42 -25.66
C ARG A 1 25.22 16.87 -24.23
N VAL A 2 24.24 16.99 -23.35
CA VAL A 2 24.34 16.51 -21.95
C VAL A 2 24.49 14.97 -21.89
N LEU A 3 23.65 14.22 -22.60
CA LEU A 3 23.71 12.76 -22.69
C LEU A 3 25.06 12.25 -23.18
N PHE A 4 25.58 12.84 -24.25
CA PHE A 4 26.88 12.47 -24.80
C PHE A 4 28.04 12.71 -23.83
N ARG A 5 27.94 13.76 -23.01
CA ARG A 5 28.94 14.05 -21.98
C ARG A 5 28.89 13.02 -20.84
N SER A 6 27.69 12.62 -20.42
CA SER A 6 27.53 11.58 -19.40
C SER A 6 28.01 10.20 -19.90
N GLU A 7 27.73 9.84 -21.15
CA GLU A 7 28.25 8.60 -21.75
C GLU A 7 29.78 8.58 -21.78
N GLN A 8 30.41 9.71 -22.10
CA GLN A 8 31.88 9.82 -22.09
C GLN A 8 32.47 9.76 -20.66
N GLU A 9 31.80 10.42 -19.69
CA GLU A 9 32.25 10.47 -18.30
C GLU A 9 32.23 9.12 -17.62
N PHE A 10 31.18 8.32 -17.89
CA PHE A 10 31.03 6.97 -17.33
C PHE A 10 31.57 5.85 -18.23
N GLY A 11 32.01 6.16 -19.47
CA GLY A 11 32.49 5.18 -20.41
C GLY A 11 31.47 4.14 -20.86
N ILE A 12 30.17 4.50 -20.89
CA ILE A 12 29.05 3.61 -21.19
C ILE A 12 28.17 4.19 -22.29
N HIS A 13 27.30 3.34 -22.86
CA HIS A 13 26.16 3.80 -23.65
C HIS A 13 24.90 3.75 -22.79
N ILE A 14 24.19 4.89 -22.65
CA ILE A 14 22.97 4.98 -21.85
C ILE A 14 21.78 4.40 -22.61
N PHE A 15 21.74 4.60 -23.93
CA PHE A 15 20.66 4.12 -24.79
C PHE A 15 21.18 3.21 -25.89
N TYR A 16 20.38 2.20 -26.25
CA TYR A 16 20.64 1.44 -27.47
C TYR A 16 20.52 2.34 -28.69
N LYS A 17 21.43 2.13 -29.67
CA LYS A 17 21.44 2.90 -30.92
C LYS A 17 20.36 2.45 -31.93
N ASP A 18 19.33 1.73 -31.49
CA ASP A 18 18.31 1.25 -32.41
C ASP A 18 17.37 2.41 -32.81
N LYS A 19 17.14 2.54 -34.14
CA LYS A 19 16.52 3.73 -34.74
C LYS A 19 15.01 3.86 -34.51
N LYS A 20 14.36 2.87 -33.87
CA LYS A 20 12.88 2.82 -33.74
C LYS A 20 12.33 3.11 -32.34
N GLU A 21 13.08 2.83 -31.27
CA GLU A 21 12.66 3.08 -29.91
C GLU A 21 13.85 3.47 -29.03
N LEU A 22 13.63 4.43 -28.16
CA LEU A 22 14.62 4.84 -27.15
C LEU A 22 14.56 3.86 -25.98
N ARG A 23 15.47 2.89 -25.94
CA ARG A 23 15.58 1.91 -24.85
C ARG A 23 16.87 2.09 -24.10
N LEU A 24 16.80 2.04 -22.77
CA LEU A 24 17.99 2.07 -21.92
C LEU A 24 18.80 0.78 -22.07
N THR A 25 20.13 0.90 -22.03
CA THR A 25 21.02 -0.24 -21.83
C THR A 25 21.00 -0.67 -20.35
N PRO A 26 21.50 -1.87 -19.99
CA PRO A 26 21.62 -2.26 -18.56
C PRO A 26 22.44 -1.25 -17.74
N GLU A 27 23.52 -0.72 -18.30
CA GLU A 27 24.33 0.34 -17.69
C GLU A 27 23.55 1.66 -17.60
N GLY A 28 22.75 1.97 -18.63
CA GLY A 28 21.85 3.12 -18.65
C GLY A 28 20.78 3.04 -17.55
N GLU A 29 20.20 1.88 -17.31
CA GLU A 29 19.25 1.65 -16.21
C GLU A 29 19.90 1.90 -14.85
N ILE A 30 21.13 1.40 -14.67
CA ILE A 30 21.91 1.65 -13.44
C ILE A 30 22.13 3.15 -13.26
N LEU A 31 22.62 3.83 -14.28
CA LEU A 31 22.90 5.27 -14.20
C LEU A 31 21.65 6.08 -13.92
N VAL A 32 20.52 5.81 -14.60
CA VAL A 32 19.23 6.49 -14.37
C VAL A 32 18.75 6.28 -12.95
N LYS A 33 18.91 5.07 -12.40
CA LYS A 33 18.54 4.77 -11.01
C LYS A 33 19.33 5.64 -10.02
N TYR A 34 20.65 5.74 -10.18
CA TYR A 34 21.48 6.57 -9.30
C TYR A 34 21.27 8.06 -9.53
N ALA A 35 21.04 8.50 -10.77
CA ALA A 35 20.73 9.88 -11.09
C ALA A 35 19.41 10.34 -10.43
N ARG A 36 18.38 9.48 -10.46
CA ARG A 36 17.10 9.75 -9.76
C ARG A 36 17.31 9.94 -8.25
N ARG A 37 18.12 9.08 -7.63
CA ARG A 37 18.47 9.21 -6.19
C ARG A 37 19.19 10.51 -5.90
N ALA A 38 20.21 10.84 -6.66
CA ALA A 38 20.96 12.08 -6.47
C ALA A 38 20.06 13.32 -6.62
N LEU A 39 19.14 13.31 -7.60
CA LEU A 39 18.17 14.37 -7.79
C LEU A 39 17.14 14.44 -6.66
N ALA A 40 16.70 13.31 -6.11
CA ALA A 40 15.77 13.30 -4.98
C ALA A 40 16.45 13.87 -3.73
N VAL A 41 17.65 13.41 -3.39
CA VAL A 41 18.43 13.95 -2.26
C VAL A 41 18.67 15.46 -2.41
N TYR A 42 19.02 15.92 -3.62
CA TYR A 42 19.20 17.35 -3.89
C TYR A 42 17.90 18.16 -3.68
N ARG A 43 16.76 17.64 -4.19
CA ARG A 43 15.45 18.29 -4.00
C ARG A 43 15.06 18.33 -2.54
N ASN A 44 15.26 17.22 -1.81
CA ASN A 44 14.95 17.14 -0.37
C ASN A 44 15.80 18.13 0.43
N ALA A 45 17.10 18.21 0.14
CA ALA A 45 17.98 19.19 0.79
C ALA A 45 17.54 20.64 0.51
N ARG A 46 17.19 20.93 -0.76
CA ARG A 46 16.68 22.25 -1.15
C ARG A 46 15.36 22.57 -0.44
N GLN A 47 14.43 21.60 -0.41
CA GLN A 47 13.15 21.76 0.26
C GLN A 47 13.33 21.98 1.77
N ALA A 48 14.17 21.16 2.43
CA ALA A 48 14.47 21.32 3.85
C ALA A 48 15.05 22.70 4.20
N ILE A 49 15.89 23.27 3.32
CA ILE A 49 16.42 24.64 3.49
C ILE A 49 15.30 25.67 3.33
N GLU A 50 14.41 25.51 2.34
CA GLU A 50 13.27 26.40 2.15
C GLU A 50 12.28 26.28 3.32
N ASP A 51 11.97 25.08 3.78
CA ASP A 51 11.11 24.79 4.92
C ASP A 51 11.63 25.41 6.21
N SER A 52 12.93 25.28 6.46
CA SER A 52 13.59 25.94 7.62
C SER A 52 13.40 27.47 7.65
N ARG A 53 13.28 28.09 6.48
CA ARG A 53 13.07 29.55 6.37
C ARG A 53 11.64 29.99 6.64
N ILE A 54 10.66 29.14 6.36
CA ILE A 54 9.24 29.44 6.49
C ILE A 54 8.56 28.66 7.62
N CYS A 55 9.35 27.94 8.45
CA CYS A 55 8.86 27.08 9.53
C CYS A 55 7.81 26.07 9.04
N MET A 56 8.03 25.47 7.88
CA MET A 56 7.21 24.39 7.32
C MET A 56 8.02 23.09 7.26
N SER A 57 7.35 21.96 7.26
CA SER A 57 7.93 20.65 7.05
C SER A 57 7.15 19.91 5.99
N HIS A 58 7.80 19.46 4.92
CA HIS A 58 7.20 18.64 3.88
C HIS A 58 7.60 17.18 4.11
N ILE A 59 6.60 16.31 4.16
CA ILE A 59 6.77 14.87 4.43
C ILE A 59 6.11 14.07 3.32
N GLY A 60 6.91 13.24 2.64
CA GLY A 60 6.43 12.26 1.66
C GLY A 60 6.01 10.96 2.36
N VAL A 61 4.74 10.60 2.31
CA VAL A 61 4.21 9.39 2.91
C VAL A 61 3.69 8.45 1.83
N GLY A 62 4.27 7.25 1.74
CA GLY A 62 3.77 6.16 0.91
C GLY A 62 2.77 5.30 1.69
N ILE A 63 1.65 4.94 1.08
CA ILE A 63 0.68 4.02 1.67
C ILE A 63 0.29 2.94 0.69
N THR A 64 0.00 1.72 1.17
CA THR A 64 -0.58 0.70 0.31
C THR A 64 -2.07 0.99 0.06
N HIS A 65 -2.62 0.45 -1.03
CA HIS A 65 -4.03 0.67 -1.40
C HIS A 65 -4.99 0.32 -0.25
N THR A 66 -4.74 -0.77 0.47
CA THR A 66 -5.58 -1.16 1.61
C THR A 66 -5.46 -0.20 2.79
N VAL A 67 -4.23 0.24 3.09
CA VAL A 67 -3.99 1.24 4.14
C VAL A 67 -4.69 2.55 3.80
N GLY A 68 -4.75 2.91 2.51
CA GLY A 68 -5.50 4.08 2.03
C GLY A 68 -7.00 4.03 2.29
N GLU A 69 -7.58 2.84 2.42
CA GLU A 69 -9.00 2.63 2.76
C GLU A 69 -9.26 2.41 4.27
N SER A 70 -8.22 2.50 5.09
CA SER A 70 -8.32 2.46 6.55
C SER A 70 -8.42 3.87 7.14
N CYS A 71 -8.35 3.99 8.47
CA CYS A 71 -8.32 5.29 9.14
C CYS A 71 -7.00 6.07 9.00
N VAL A 72 -5.98 5.53 8.33
CA VAL A 72 -4.66 6.17 8.20
C VAL A 72 -4.73 7.54 7.51
N PRO A 73 -5.43 7.74 6.38
CA PRO A 73 -5.54 9.06 5.77
C PRO A 73 -6.16 10.11 6.70
N GLN A 74 -7.16 9.72 7.50
CA GLN A 74 -7.79 10.60 8.49
C GLN A 74 -6.81 10.96 9.62
N VAL A 75 -5.98 10.02 10.07
CA VAL A 75 -4.92 10.26 11.06
C VAL A 75 -3.89 11.25 10.53
N LEU A 76 -3.44 11.09 9.28
CA LEU A 76 -2.49 12.00 8.65
C LEU A 76 -3.08 13.42 8.51
N ALA A 77 -4.35 13.53 8.10
CA ALA A 77 -5.04 14.82 8.01
C ALA A 77 -5.22 15.47 9.38
N GLU A 78 -5.56 14.70 10.41
CA GLU A 78 -5.69 15.20 11.79
C GLU A 78 -4.34 15.71 12.31
N TYR A 79 -3.27 15.01 12.05
CA TYR A 79 -1.91 15.45 12.40
C TYR A 79 -1.58 16.80 11.76
N CYS A 80 -1.85 16.98 10.46
CA CYS A 80 -1.65 18.26 9.78
C CYS A 80 -2.49 19.39 10.40
N ASN A 81 -3.73 19.10 10.83
CA ASN A 81 -4.60 20.08 11.47
C ASN A 81 -4.10 20.49 12.87
N GLN A 82 -3.49 19.57 13.61
CA GLN A 82 -2.96 19.82 14.96
C GLN A 82 -1.56 20.43 14.94
N THR A 83 -0.83 20.31 13.84
CA THR A 83 0.57 20.75 13.72
C THR A 83 0.71 21.77 12.57
N PRO A 84 0.49 23.07 12.85
CA PRO A 84 0.69 24.11 11.85
C PRO A 84 2.09 24.06 11.24
N GLY A 85 2.17 24.26 9.93
CA GLY A 85 3.44 24.22 9.20
C GLY A 85 3.84 22.82 8.71
N VAL A 86 3.05 21.77 8.94
CA VAL A 86 3.27 20.46 8.32
C VAL A 86 2.45 20.29 7.06
N HIS A 87 3.11 19.84 5.99
CA HIS A 87 2.49 19.44 4.74
C HIS A 87 2.83 17.98 4.44
N ILE A 88 1.82 17.14 4.27
CA ILE A 88 2.01 15.72 3.92
C ILE A 88 1.56 15.49 2.48
N ASN A 89 2.47 14.92 1.68
CA ASN A 89 2.14 14.40 0.35
C ASN A 89 1.98 12.89 0.43
N ILE A 90 0.80 12.37 0.07
CA ILE A 90 0.49 10.94 0.15
C ILE A 90 0.57 10.32 -1.24
N VAL A 91 1.33 9.24 -1.37
CA VAL A 91 1.40 8.40 -2.58
C VAL A 91 0.86 7.02 -2.25
N THR A 92 -0.11 6.54 -3.03
CA THR A 92 -0.67 5.19 -2.88
C THR A 92 -0.13 4.28 -3.98
N ASP A 93 0.53 3.18 -3.58
CA ASP A 93 1.09 2.21 -4.53
C ASP A 93 1.27 0.82 -3.87
N THR A 94 1.83 -0.13 -4.62
CA THR A 94 2.24 -1.45 -4.12
C THR A 94 3.47 -1.34 -3.20
N ILE A 95 3.65 -2.30 -2.29
CA ILE A 95 4.82 -2.35 -1.40
C ILE A 95 6.14 -2.28 -2.20
N LYS A 96 6.20 -2.98 -3.35
CA LYS A 96 7.39 -2.97 -4.21
C LYS A 96 7.73 -1.56 -4.71
N ASN A 97 6.74 -0.84 -5.23
CA ASN A 97 6.94 0.50 -5.76
C ASN A 97 7.27 1.49 -4.64
N LEU A 98 6.57 1.41 -3.50
CA LEU A 98 6.86 2.20 -2.31
C LEU A 98 8.29 1.95 -1.80
N TYR A 99 8.75 0.69 -1.82
CA TYR A 99 10.13 0.35 -1.48
C TYR A 99 11.15 1.00 -2.44
N ASP A 100 10.87 0.97 -3.75
CA ASP A 100 11.74 1.61 -4.73
C ASP A 100 11.76 3.15 -4.55
N MET A 101 10.63 3.77 -4.21
CA MET A 101 10.53 5.21 -3.92
C MET A 101 11.23 5.58 -2.60
N MET A 102 11.12 4.75 -1.55
CA MET A 102 11.89 4.92 -0.32
C MET A 102 13.41 4.84 -0.61
N ARG A 103 13.84 3.85 -1.40
CA ARG A 103 15.25 3.70 -1.79
C ARG A 103 15.80 4.86 -2.61
N SER A 104 14.95 5.57 -3.33
CA SER A 104 15.32 6.76 -4.11
C SER A 104 15.13 8.06 -3.34
N TYR A 105 14.78 7.99 -2.05
CA TYR A 105 14.48 9.16 -1.21
C TYR A 105 13.36 10.05 -1.77
N GLU A 106 12.42 9.46 -2.51
CA GLU A 106 11.20 10.13 -2.98
C GLU A 106 10.11 10.13 -1.91
N LEU A 107 10.22 9.24 -0.93
CA LEU A 107 9.35 9.15 0.25
C LEU A 107 10.21 9.13 1.53
N ASP A 108 9.68 9.71 2.59
CA ASP A 108 10.30 9.75 3.92
C ASP A 108 9.82 8.60 4.80
N VAL A 109 8.52 8.28 4.68
CA VAL A 109 7.84 7.26 5.48
C VAL A 109 6.95 6.41 4.56
N ALA A 110 6.84 5.12 4.84
CA ALA A 110 5.85 4.24 4.22
C ALA A 110 4.98 3.56 5.28
N ILE A 111 3.66 3.50 5.08
CA ILE A 111 2.74 2.76 5.95
C ILE A 111 2.17 1.61 5.12
N VAL A 112 2.53 0.39 5.49
CA VAL A 112 2.30 -0.80 4.67
C VAL A 112 1.66 -1.94 5.48
N ASP A 113 0.86 -2.73 4.79
CA ASP A 113 0.11 -3.87 5.32
C ASP A 113 0.70 -5.21 4.86
N GLY A 114 1.99 -5.37 5.07
CA GLY A 114 2.72 -6.58 4.67
C GLY A 114 4.21 -6.48 4.99
N GLN A 115 4.98 -7.43 4.48
CA GLN A 115 6.43 -7.44 4.67
C GLN A 115 7.11 -6.39 3.81
N PHE A 116 7.89 -5.54 4.45
CA PHE A 116 8.77 -4.59 3.80
C PHE A 116 10.21 -5.09 3.86
N PRO A 117 11.03 -4.93 2.81
CA PRO A 117 12.44 -5.33 2.86
C PRO A 117 13.20 -4.56 3.95
N ALA A 118 13.65 -5.26 5.00
CA ALA A 118 14.15 -4.65 6.25
C ALA A 118 15.52 -3.96 6.16
N SER A 119 16.28 -4.13 5.09
CA SER A 119 17.64 -3.60 5.02
C SER A 119 17.68 -2.08 4.90
N GLY A 120 18.17 -1.39 5.93
CA GLY A 120 18.35 0.07 5.95
C GLY A 120 17.14 0.88 6.44
N TYR A 121 16.10 0.20 6.93
CA TYR A 121 14.87 0.83 7.43
C TYR A 121 14.58 0.40 8.87
N THR A 122 13.85 1.25 9.56
CA THR A 122 13.24 0.96 10.86
C THR A 122 11.75 0.74 10.65
N GLU A 123 11.21 -0.33 11.26
CA GLU A 123 9.79 -0.64 11.25
C GLU A 123 9.18 -0.39 12.63
N VAL A 124 8.08 0.36 12.65
CA VAL A 124 7.26 0.61 13.84
C VAL A 124 5.91 -0.04 13.62
N LEU A 125 5.55 -1.01 14.46
CA LEU A 125 4.25 -1.65 14.41
C LEU A 125 3.16 -0.64 14.80
N LEU A 126 2.22 -0.39 13.88
CA LEU A 126 1.02 0.39 14.15
C LEU A 126 -0.12 -0.50 14.64
N ASP A 127 -0.40 -1.58 13.91
CA ASP A 127 -1.53 -2.47 14.20
C ASP A 127 -1.33 -3.88 13.62
N THR A 128 -2.27 -4.73 13.99
CA THR A 128 -2.47 -6.05 13.38
C THR A 128 -3.86 -6.08 12.76
N ASP A 129 -3.93 -6.40 11.48
CA ASP A 129 -5.16 -6.48 10.70
C ASP A 129 -5.34 -7.91 10.18
N TYR A 130 -6.53 -8.23 9.68
CA TYR A 130 -6.82 -9.52 9.08
C TYR A 130 -7.70 -9.38 7.85
N LEU A 131 -7.65 -10.36 6.96
CA LEU A 131 -8.58 -10.43 5.84
C LEU A 131 -9.84 -11.17 6.26
N CYS A 132 -10.98 -10.65 5.81
CA CYS A 132 -12.29 -11.21 6.06
C CYS A 132 -13.09 -11.33 4.77
N LEU A 133 -14.02 -12.28 4.74
CA LEU A 133 -15.05 -12.36 3.71
C LEU A 133 -16.04 -11.22 3.94
N VAL A 134 -16.34 -10.47 2.89
CA VAL A 134 -17.37 -9.42 2.89
C VAL A 134 -18.45 -9.75 1.87
N VAL A 135 -19.68 -9.56 2.30
CA VAL A 135 -20.88 -9.81 1.50
C VAL A 135 -21.89 -8.69 1.71
N SER A 136 -22.89 -8.60 0.82
CA SER A 136 -24.05 -7.73 1.07
C SER A 136 -24.82 -8.20 2.31
N PRO A 137 -25.43 -7.31 3.11
CA PRO A 137 -26.26 -7.68 4.25
C PRO A 137 -27.47 -8.55 3.88
N ILE A 138 -27.93 -8.49 2.63
CA ILE A 138 -29.04 -9.32 2.12
C ILE A 138 -28.58 -10.67 1.59
N HIS A 139 -27.27 -10.87 1.39
CA HIS A 139 -26.72 -12.11 0.87
C HIS A 139 -26.95 -13.28 1.84
N PRO A 140 -27.25 -14.51 1.37
CA PRO A 140 -27.50 -15.67 2.23
C PRO A 140 -26.37 -15.97 3.23
N LEU A 141 -25.12 -15.74 2.84
CA LEU A 141 -23.94 -15.93 3.68
C LEU A 141 -23.87 -14.95 4.87
N ALA A 142 -24.48 -13.78 4.80
CA ALA A 142 -24.47 -12.78 5.87
C ALA A 142 -25.07 -13.28 7.19
N ARG A 143 -25.92 -14.31 7.13
CA ARG A 143 -26.58 -14.91 8.30
C ARG A 143 -25.81 -16.12 8.89
N ARG A 144 -24.66 -16.47 8.30
CA ARG A 144 -23.85 -17.61 8.77
C ARG A 144 -22.91 -17.17 9.87
N ALA A 145 -22.78 -17.98 10.90
CA ALA A 145 -21.79 -17.75 11.96
C ALA A 145 -20.34 -17.89 11.44
N SER A 146 -20.13 -18.79 10.48
CA SER A 146 -18.89 -18.97 9.74
C SER A 146 -19.16 -19.67 8.42
N VAL A 147 -18.19 -19.60 7.49
CA VAL A 147 -18.31 -20.19 6.15
C VAL A 147 -17.06 -21.00 5.82
N ALA A 148 -17.27 -22.25 5.40
CA ALA A 148 -16.20 -23.11 4.86
C ALA A 148 -15.77 -22.63 3.47
N ILE A 149 -14.48 -22.79 3.14
CA ILE A 149 -13.93 -22.41 1.83
C ILE A 149 -14.68 -23.08 0.68
N GLY A 150 -15.03 -24.36 0.81
CA GLY A 150 -15.78 -25.09 -0.23
C GLY A 150 -17.15 -24.50 -0.55
N ALA A 151 -17.80 -23.83 0.40
CA ALA A 151 -19.09 -23.16 0.17
C ALA A 151 -18.97 -21.88 -0.67
N LEU A 152 -17.76 -21.37 -0.87
CA LEU A 152 -17.51 -20.15 -1.62
C LEU A 152 -17.27 -20.41 -3.13
N GLN A 153 -17.01 -21.63 -3.55
CA GLN A 153 -16.62 -21.94 -4.94
C GLN A 153 -17.72 -21.59 -5.96
N GLY A 154 -19.01 -21.67 -5.56
CA GLY A 154 -20.14 -21.30 -6.39
C GLY A 154 -20.46 -19.80 -6.44
N GLU A 155 -19.84 -19.01 -5.58
CA GLU A 155 -20.14 -17.59 -5.45
C GLU A 155 -19.41 -16.74 -6.50
N ARG A 156 -19.97 -15.58 -6.82
CA ARG A 156 -19.35 -14.61 -7.74
C ARG A 156 -18.34 -13.77 -6.96
N PHE A 157 -17.06 -13.93 -7.28
CA PHE A 157 -15.99 -13.17 -6.61
C PHE A 157 -15.60 -11.91 -7.36
N ILE A 158 -15.49 -10.82 -6.61
CA ILE A 158 -14.85 -9.58 -7.01
C ILE A 158 -13.51 -9.52 -6.26
N MET A 159 -12.40 -9.60 -6.99
CA MET A 159 -11.08 -9.80 -6.37
C MET A 159 -10.12 -8.65 -6.64
N ARG A 160 -9.12 -8.54 -5.78
CA ARG A 160 -7.94 -7.73 -6.05
C ARG A 160 -7.13 -8.37 -7.19
N PRO A 161 -6.40 -7.57 -8.00
CA PRO A 161 -5.60 -8.10 -9.11
C PRO A 161 -4.43 -8.94 -8.60
N LYS A 162 -3.88 -9.74 -9.51
CA LYS A 162 -2.63 -10.49 -9.26
C LYS A 162 -1.51 -9.53 -8.87
N GLY A 163 -0.75 -9.88 -7.83
CA GLY A 163 0.31 -9.03 -7.29
C GLY A 163 -0.13 -8.10 -6.16
N ALA A 164 -1.44 -7.95 -5.89
CA ALA A 164 -1.91 -7.29 -4.67
C ALA A 164 -1.66 -8.20 -3.44
N GLY A 165 -1.13 -7.63 -2.35
CA GLY A 165 -0.83 -8.38 -1.12
C GLY A 165 -2.03 -9.12 -0.54
N THR A 166 -3.23 -8.49 -0.57
CA THR A 166 -4.50 -9.11 -0.19
C THR A 166 -4.79 -10.37 -1.02
N ARG A 167 -4.58 -10.31 -2.34
CA ARG A 167 -4.78 -11.45 -3.24
C ARG A 167 -3.80 -12.58 -2.93
N SER A 168 -2.53 -12.29 -2.81
CA SER A 168 -1.50 -13.28 -2.50
C SER A 168 -1.73 -13.96 -1.16
N MET A 169 -2.16 -13.20 -0.14
CA MET A 169 -2.49 -13.75 1.17
C MET A 169 -3.70 -14.69 1.12
N PHE A 170 -4.74 -14.34 0.37
CA PHE A 170 -5.90 -15.21 0.19
C PHE A 170 -5.53 -16.48 -0.58
N GLU A 171 -4.74 -16.39 -1.65
CA GLU A 171 -4.26 -17.55 -2.40
C GLU A 171 -3.41 -18.50 -1.53
N SER A 172 -2.54 -17.96 -0.67
CA SER A 172 -1.78 -18.76 0.30
C SER A 172 -2.71 -19.47 1.28
N TYR A 173 -3.70 -18.76 1.82
CA TYR A 173 -4.70 -19.32 2.72
C TYR A 173 -5.54 -20.43 2.06
N LEU A 174 -5.94 -20.26 0.81
CA LEU A 174 -6.63 -21.30 0.04
C LEU A 174 -5.76 -22.56 -0.07
N SER A 175 -4.48 -22.40 -0.40
CA SER A 175 -3.53 -23.52 -0.50
C SER A 175 -3.39 -24.28 0.83
N GLU A 176 -3.34 -23.56 1.97
CA GLU A 176 -3.33 -24.17 3.31
C GLU A 176 -4.64 -24.90 3.65
N CYS A 177 -5.75 -24.50 3.02
CA CYS A 177 -7.05 -25.16 3.14
C CYS A 177 -7.24 -26.30 2.13
N GLY A 178 -6.26 -26.57 1.26
CA GLY A 178 -6.35 -27.58 0.20
C GLY A 178 -7.23 -27.17 -0.97
N ALA A 179 -7.42 -25.86 -1.20
CA ALA A 179 -8.18 -25.29 -2.29
C ALA A 179 -7.27 -24.46 -3.22
N ASP A 180 -7.71 -24.23 -4.45
CA ASP A 180 -7.00 -23.41 -5.44
C ASP A 180 -7.89 -22.25 -5.89
N ILE A 181 -7.32 -21.08 -6.11
CA ILE A 181 -8.06 -19.90 -6.59
C ILE A 181 -8.74 -20.14 -7.94
N ARG A 182 -8.24 -21.09 -8.73
CA ARG A 182 -8.81 -21.49 -10.02
C ARG A 182 -10.18 -22.18 -9.88
N ASP A 183 -10.53 -22.66 -8.69
CA ASP A 183 -11.81 -23.29 -8.40
C ASP A 183 -12.91 -22.28 -8.07
N PHE A 184 -12.57 -20.97 -8.05
CA PHE A 184 -13.48 -19.90 -7.70
C PHE A 184 -13.92 -19.10 -8.93
N ASN A 185 -15.17 -18.69 -8.94
CA ASN A 185 -15.77 -17.90 -10.02
C ASN A 185 -15.41 -16.41 -9.85
N ILE A 186 -14.22 -16.02 -10.30
CA ILE A 186 -13.79 -14.62 -10.27
C ILE A 186 -14.39 -13.91 -11.48
N ILE A 187 -15.36 -13.03 -11.24
CA ILE A 187 -16.08 -12.31 -12.30
C ILE A 187 -15.43 -10.96 -12.63
N ILE A 188 -14.73 -10.34 -11.66
CA ILE A 188 -14.06 -9.04 -11.83
C ILE A 188 -12.76 -9.05 -11.02
N GLU A 189 -11.71 -8.49 -11.60
CA GLU A 189 -10.47 -8.12 -10.90
C GLU A 189 -10.28 -6.61 -10.97
N MET A 190 -10.06 -5.93 -9.82
CA MET A 190 -9.88 -4.48 -9.76
C MET A 190 -9.02 -3.99 -8.59
N ASP A 191 -8.39 -2.83 -8.78
CA ASP A 191 -7.49 -2.22 -7.80
C ASP A 191 -8.21 -1.46 -6.69
N SER A 192 -9.35 -0.84 -7.00
CA SER A 192 -10.07 0.04 -6.06
C SER A 192 -10.82 -0.79 -5.02
N VAL A 193 -10.36 -0.75 -3.77
CA VAL A 193 -11.07 -1.38 -2.64
C VAL A 193 -12.40 -0.69 -2.38
N ALA A 194 -12.49 0.64 -2.54
CA ALA A 194 -13.73 1.38 -2.41
C ALA A 194 -14.79 0.88 -3.40
N THR A 195 -14.42 0.72 -4.68
CA THR A 195 -15.34 0.19 -5.70
C THR A 195 -15.71 -1.27 -5.43
N ILE A 196 -14.79 -2.11 -4.94
CA ILE A 196 -15.11 -3.48 -4.52
C ILE A 196 -16.20 -3.45 -3.45
N LYS A 197 -16.06 -2.62 -2.42
CA LYS A 197 -17.05 -2.47 -1.34
C LYS A 197 -18.44 -2.06 -1.87
N GLU A 198 -18.46 -1.11 -2.79
CA GLU A 198 -19.72 -0.66 -3.42
C GLU A 198 -20.41 -1.78 -4.21
N LEU A 199 -19.67 -2.54 -5.01
CA LEU A 199 -20.23 -3.66 -5.78
C LEU A 199 -20.73 -4.78 -4.87
N VAL A 200 -20.00 -5.08 -3.78
CA VAL A 200 -20.43 -6.06 -2.78
C VAL A 200 -21.69 -5.60 -2.05
N ALA A 201 -21.77 -4.33 -1.67
CA ALA A 201 -22.96 -3.75 -1.02
C ALA A 201 -24.21 -3.86 -1.89
N GLN A 202 -24.07 -3.80 -3.23
CA GLN A 202 -25.14 -3.97 -4.21
C GLN A 202 -25.47 -5.45 -4.53
N ASP A 203 -24.89 -6.40 -3.82
CA ASP A 203 -25.07 -7.85 -4.03
C ASP A 203 -24.64 -8.34 -5.43
N LEU A 204 -23.67 -7.67 -6.04
CA LEU A 204 -23.13 -8.05 -7.35
C LEU A 204 -22.06 -9.14 -7.27
N GLY A 205 -21.57 -9.42 -6.08
CA GLY A 205 -20.61 -10.48 -5.78
C GLY A 205 -20.13 -10.40 -4.33
N ILE A 206 -19.20 -11.27 -3.97
CA ILE A 206 -18.55 -11.31 -2.66
C ILE A 206 -17.06 -11.00 -2.81
N SER A 207 -16.38 -10.62 -1.73
CA SER A 207 -14.94 -10.35 -1.77
C SER A 207 -14.24 -10.74 -0.48
N VAL A 208 -12.92 -10.88 -0.56
CA VAL A 208 -12.04 -11.00 0.60
C VAL A 208 -11.14 -9.76 0.64
N ILE A 209 -11.33 -8.94 1.65
CA ILE A 209 -10.60 -7.68 1.85
C ILE A 209 -10.16 -7.54 3.32
N ALA A 210 -9.37 -6.52 3.60
CA ALA A 210 -8.94 -6.19 4.94
C ALA A 210 -10.10 -5.72 5.82
N HIS A 211 -10.17 -6.19 7.05
CA HIS A 211 -11.20 -5.75 8.00
C HIS A 211 -11.09 -4.25 8.30
N SER A 212 -9.88 -3.72 8.44
CA SER A 212 -9.66 -2.28 8.62
C SER A 212 -10.27 -1.41 7.51
N ALA A 213 -10.35 -1.93 6.27
CA ALA A 213 -10.90 -1.21 5.13
C ALA A 213 -12.44 -1.29 5.03
N CYS A 214 -13.09 -2.20 5.75
CA CYS A 214 -14.55 -2.38 5.71
C CYS A 214 -15.25 -2.09 7.03
N ARG A 215 -14.52 -1.78 8.10
CA ARG A 215 -15.06 -1.57 9.45
C ARG A 215 -16.19 -0.53 9.49
N GLU A 216 -16.00 0.62 8.84
CA GLU A 216 -17.02 1.68 8.79
C GLU A 216 -18.27 1.24 8.02
N ASP A 217 -18.09 0.48 6.93
CA ASP A 217 -19.18 -0.07 6.13
C ASP A 217 -19.95 -1.15 6.91
N GLU A 218 -19.25 -1.98 7.67
CA GLU A 218 -19.85 -2.96 8.57
C GLU A 218 -20.67 -2.29 9.66
N GLN A 219 -20.11 -1.30 10.37
CA GLN A 219 -20.80 -0.53 11.41
C GLN A 219 -22.03 0.22 10.88
N ALA A 220 -21.94 0.72 9.65
CA ALA A 220 -23.06 1.38 8.97
C ALA A 220 -24.08 0.39 8.38
N GLY A 221 -23.86 -0.92 8.49
CA GLY A 221 -24.73 -1.95 7.93
C GLY A 221 -24.77 -2.00 6.40
N ARG A 222 -23.78 -1.42 5.73
CA ARG A 222 -23.64 -1.51 4.26
C ARG A 222 -23.01 -2.82 3.79
N LEU A 223 -22.17 -3.40 4.62
CA LEU A 223 -21.54 -4.70 4.39
C LEU A 223 -21.74 -5.62 5.60
N ALA A 224 -21.74 -6.91 5.37
CA ALA A 224 -21.63 -7.92 6.40
C ALA A 224 -20.28 -8.61 6.33
N VAL A 225 -19.57 -8.68 7.45
CA VAL A 225 -18.33 -9.44 7.60
C VAL A 225 -18.70 -10.85 8.06
N VAL A 226 -18.23 -11.85 7.31
CA VAL A 226 -18.50 -13.25 7.62
C VAL A 226 -17.19 -13.97 7.95
N PRO A 227 -17.06 -14.56 9.14
CA PRO A 227 -15.89 -15.32 9.51
C PRO A 227 -15.70 -16.56 8.62
N LEU A 228 -14.46 -16.84 8.24
CA LEU A 228 -14.11 -18.14 7.66
C LEU A 228 -13.85 -19.14 8.78
N GLU A 229 -14.22 -20.42 8.57
CA GLU A 229 -14.10 -21.48 9.60
C GLU A 229 -12.67 -21.65 10.12
N LYS A 230 -11.69 -21.53 9.23
CA LYS A 230 -10.29 -21.61 9.62
C LYS A 230 -9.74 -20.18 9.76
N PRO A 231 -9.31 -19.73 10.94
CA PRO A 231 -8.64 -18.44 11.09
C PRO A 231 -7.26 -18.48 10.43
N GLY A 232 -6.76 -17.35 9.96
CA GLY A 232 -5.40 -17.37 9.42
C GLY A 232 -4.90 -16.10 8.75
N MET A 233 -5.65 -15.36 8.01
CA MET A 233 -5.15 -14.27 7.18
C MET A 233 -4.84 -12.99 7.98
N VAL A 234 -3.88 -13.10 8.90
CA VAL A 234 -3.45 -11.98 9.77
C VAL A 234 -2.19 -11.33 9.18
N ARG A 235 -2.13 -10.01 9.22
CA ARG A 235 -0.99 -9.22 8.76
C ARG A 235 -0.70 -8.06 9.70
N ARG A 236 0.52 -7.57 9.64
CA ARG A 236 0.94 -6.40 10.41
C ARG A 236 0.81 -5.16 9.53
N ILE A 237 0.36 -4.07 10.12
CA ILE A 237 0.45 -2.73 9.54
C ILE A 237 1.64 -2.06 10.21
N ASN A 238 2.67 -1.78 9.42
CA ASN A 238 3.89 -1.17 9.89
C ASN A 238 4.08 0.21 9.28
N MET A 239 4.61 1.12 10.07
CA MET A 239 5.18 2.37 9.62
C MET A 239 6.69 2.15 9.44
N VAL A 240 7.21 2.45 8.26
CA VAL A 240 8.59 2.19 7.84
C VAL A 240 9.25 3.50 7.47
N HIS A 241 10.46 3.75 7.97
CA HIS A 241 11.21 4.95 7.67
C HIS A 241 12.71 4.65 7.55
N HIS A 242 13.48 5.55 6.94
CA HIS A 242 14.94 5.47 6.93
C HIS A 242 15.50 5.56 8.37
N GLN A 243 16.64 4.91 8.62
CA GLN A 243 17.30 4.97 9.93
C GLN A 243 17.77 6.38 10.29
N ASP A 244 18.04 7.21 9.29
CA ASP A 244 18.48 8.61 9.41
C ASP A 244 17.31 9.62 9.31
N PHE A 245 16.06 9.16 9.45
CA PHE A 245 14.88 10.03 9.44
C PHE A 245 14.96 11.05 10.58
N SER A 246 14.94 12.33 10.23
CA SER A 246 15.26 13.42 11.14
C SER A 246 14.14 13.84 12.10
N HIS A 247 12.93 13.27 11.94
CA HIS A 247 11.73 13.68 12.68
C HIS A 247 11.01 12.52 13.37
N PRO A 248 11.66 11.78 14.29
CA PRO A 248 11.04 10.63 14.96
C PRO A 248 9.81 11.02 15.79
N GLU A 249 9.73 12.25 16.28
CA GLU A 249 8.58 12.78 17.02
C GLU A 249 7.27 12.74 16.20
N ILE A 250 7.35 12.91 14.88
CA ILE A 250 6.21 12.82 13.98
C ILE A 250 5.63 11.40 13.99
N LEU A 251 6.51 10.40 14.00
CA LEU A 251 6.11 8.99 13.96
C LEU A 251 5.39 8.58 15.25
N GLU A 252 5.87 9.07 16.40
CA GLU A 252 5.25 8.82 17.69
C GLU A 252 3.85 9.46 17.77
N GLU A 253 3.73 10.69 17.28
CA GLU A 253 2.46 11.40 17.28
C GLU A 253 1.45 10.77 16.33
N LEU A 254 1.86 10.39 15.11
CA LEU A 254 1.02 9.64 14.17
C LEU A 254 0.53 8.31 14.79
N ARG A 255 1.42 7.61 15.50
CA ARG A 255 1.06 6.39 16.21
C ARG A 255 0.04 6.66 17.32
N ARG A 256 0.21 7.72 18.09
CA ARG A 256 -0.71 8.13 19.16
C ARG A 256 -2.11 8.42 18.60
N LEU A 257 -2.19 9.20 17.54
CA LEU A 257 -3.45 9.54 16.86
C LEU A 257 -4.13 8.29 16.27
N TYR A 258 -3.33 7.39 15.68
CA TYR A 258 -3.86 6.13 15.15
C TYR A 258 -4.50 5.27 16.23
N ILE A 259 -3.83 5.11 17.38
CA ILE A 259 -4.36 4.33 18.52
C ILE A 259 -5.63 4.95 19.07
N GLY A 260 -5.73 6.28 19.10
CA GLY A 260 -6.91 7.00 19.59
C GLY A 260 -8.16 6.86 18.69
N ARG A 261 -7.99 6.44 17.43
CA ARG A 261 -9.09 6.22 16.47
C ARG A 261 -9.51 4.76 16.31
N ARG A 262 -8.79 3.84 16.91
CA ARG A 262 -9.08 2.40 16.90
C ARG A 262 -10.18 2.04 17.93
#